data_bfa7e88b9d701ebbb34eb2cc168e2ca7
#
_entry.id   bfa7e88b9d701ebbb34eb2cc168e2ca7
#
_cell.length_a   1.000
_cell.length_b   1.000
_cell.length_c   1.000
_cell.angle_alpha   90.00
_cell.angle_beta   90.00
_cell.angle_gamma   90.00
#
_symmetry.space_group_name_H-M   'P 1'
#
loop_
_entity.id
_entity.type
_entity.pdbx_description
1 polymer ?
#
loop_
_entity_poly.entity_id
_entity_poly.type
_entity_poly.pdbx_seq_one_letter_code
_entity_poly.pdbx_strand_id
1 'polypeptide(L)'
;MEHYLILARSVTYAQRMQKALDRAGIASRIYRAPRDLTNLGCAYALRIAPRDLREALLTLHREKLNPVQIFLYQRGLYREVGHDLP
;
A
#
# COMPACT_ATOMS: atom_id res chain seq x y z
N MET A 1 -4.44 -12.70 10.17
CA MET A 1 -4.02 -12.87 8.79
C MET A 1 -3.13 -11.73 8.36
N GLU A 2 -1.97 -12.02 7.80
CA GLU A 2 -1.02 -10.99 7.41
C GLU A 2 -1.43 -10.30 6.13
N HIS A 3 -1.15 -9.02 6.06
CA HIS A 3 -1.28 -8.25 4.83
C HIS A 3 -0.42 -6.99 4.93
N TYR A 4 -0.19 -6.35 3.79
CA TYR A 4 0.50 -5.07 3.77
C TYR A 4 -0.49 -3.95 3.45
N LEU A 5 -0.22 -2.79 4.03
CA LEU A 5 -0.93 -1.56 3.69
C LEU A 5 0.05 -0.62 3.01
N ILE A 6 -0.27 -0.25 1.78
CA ILE A 6 0.52 0.73 1.04
C ILE A 6 -0.23 2.04 1.10
N LEU A 7 0.33 3.02 1.78
CA LEU A 7 -0.34 4.30 1.99
C LEU A 7 -0.17 5.23 0.81
N ALA A 8 -1.29 5.84 0.42
CA ALA A 8 -1.33 6.84 -0.64
C ALA A 8 -1.72 8.18 -0.05
N ARG A 9 -1.28 9.27 -0.68
CA ARG A 9 -1.52 10.63 -0.18
C ARG A 9 -2.96 11.09 -0.31
N SER A 10 -3.73 10.47 -1.18
CA SER A 10 -5.12 10.85 -1.42
C SER A 10 -5.88 9.67 -1.98
N VAL A 11 -7.23 9.78 -1.98
CA VAL A 11 -8.05 8.73 -2.57
C VAL A 11 -7.83 8.63 -4.07
N THR A 12 -7.65 9.76 -4.74
CA THR A 12 -7.39 9.77 -6.18
C THR A 12 -6.09 9.05 -6.49
N TYR A 13 -5.05 9.30 -5.70
CA TYR A 13 -3.77 8.66 -5.88
C TYR A 13 -3.89 7.15 -5.61
N ALA A 14 -4.64 6.77 -4.56
CA ALA A 14 -4.88 5.37 -4.25
C ALA A 14 -5.60 4.66 -5.40
N GLN A 15 -6.56 5.33 -6.02
CA GLN A 15 -7.27 4.76 -7.16
C GLN A 15 -6.36 4.53 -8.36
N ARG A 16 -5.44 5.47 -8.60
CA ARG A 16 -4.45 5.30 -9.67
C ARG A 16 -3.53 4.12 -9.39
N MET A 17 -3.10 3.98 -8.13
CA MET A 17 -2.28 2.85 -7.72
C MET A 17 -3.04 1.54 -7.91
N GLN A 18 -4.30 1.50 -7.50
CA GLN A 18 -5.11 0.30 -7.62
C GLN A 18 -5.26 -0.12 -9.09
N LYS A 19 -5.49 0.85 -9.97
CA LYS A 19 -5.61 0.55 -11.40
C LYS A 19 -4.31 -0.02 -11.96
N ALA A 20 -3.17 0.54 -11.56
CA ALA A 20 -1.88 0.04 -12.01
C ALA A 20 -1.66 -1.40 -11.55
N LEU A 21 -1.99 -1.70 -10.30
CA LEU A 21 -1.86 -3.05 -9.76
C LEU A 21 -2.83 -4.00 -10.44
N ASP A 22 -4.04 -3.55 -10.70
CA ASP A 22 -5.05 -4.36 -11.37
C ASP A 22 -4.58 -4.79 -12.76
N ARG A 23 -3.99 -3.85 -13.51
CA ARG A 23 -3.43 -4.16 -14.82
C ARG A 23 -2.31 -5.19 -14.76
N ALA A 24 -1.61 -5.25 -13.63
CA ALA A 24 -0.53 -6.22 -13.41
C ALA A 24 -1.04 -7.53 -12.81
N GLY A 25 -2.35 -7.67 -12.63
CA GLY A 25 -2.93 -8.88 -12.07
C GLY A 25 -2.81 -9.00 -10.57
N ILE A 26 -2.59 -7.87 -9.88
CA ILE A 26 -2.42 -7.86 -8.43
C ILE A 26 -3.69 -7.32 -7.77
N ALA A 27 -4.32 -8.15 -6.94
CA ALA A 27 -5.53 -7.74 -6.24
C ALA A 27 -5.19 -6.77 -5.12
N SER A 28 -5.98 -5.70 -5.00
CA SER A 28 -5.82 -4.74 -3.91
C SER A 28 -7.18 -4.15 -3.58
N ARG A 29 -7.28 -3.63 -2.35
CA ARG A 29 -8.49 -2.94 -1.90
C ARG A 29 -8.08 -1.62 -1.25
N ILE A 30 -8.92 -0.60 -1.44
CA ILE A 30 -8.68 0.71 -0.87
C ILE A 30 -9.44 0.83 0.44
N TYR A 31 -8.71 1.23 1.49
CA TYR A 31 -9.29 1.50 2.81
C TYR A 31 -8.81 2.84 3.29
N ARG A 32 -9.57 3.45 4.20
CA ARG A 32 -9.07 4.60 4.91
C ARG A 32 -8.04 4.12 5.93
N ALA A 33 -6.84 4.69 5.90
CA ALA A 33 -5.78 4.28 6.82
C ALA A 33 -6.17 4.62 8.27
N PRO A 34 -5.85 3.73 9.23
CA PRO A 34 -6.05 4.06 10.64
C PRO A 34 -5.32 5.34 11.01
N ARG A 35 -5.97 6.18 11.83
CA ARG A 35 -5.45 7.51 12.15
C ARG A 35 -4.12 7.50 12.85
N ASP A 36 -3.86 6.48 13.65
CA ASP A 36 -2.65 6.39 14.44
C ASP A 36 -1.45 5.81 13.67
N LEU A 37 -1.63 5.43 12.42
CA LEU A 37 -0.51 4.92 11.62
C LEU A 37 0.31 6.02 10.99
N THR A 38 -0.26 7.20 10.81
CA THR A 38 0.42 8.26 10.08
C THR A 38 0.02 9.62 10.63
N ASN A 39 0.92 10.59 10.50
CA ASN A 39 0.66 11.97 10.89
C ASN A 39 -0.01 12.76 9.76
N LEU A 40 -0.33 12.12 8.66
CA LEU A 40 -0.86 12.80 7.48
C LEU A 40 -2.35 13.07 7.54
N GLY A 41 -3.01 12.79 8.66
CA GLY A 41 -4.44 13.03 8.80
C GLY A 41 -5.28 12.05 7.98
N CYS A 42 -5.77 12.50 6.83
CA CYS A 42 -6.57 11.64 5.95
C CYS A 42 -5.68 10.96 4.94
N ALA A 43 -5.34 9.72 5.19
CA ALA A 43 -4.60 8.91 4.25
C ALA A 43 -5.45 7.70 3.84
N TYR A 44 -5.17 7.21 2.66
CA TYR A 44 -5.82 6.00 2.16
C TYR A 44 -4.78 4.93 1.96
N ALA A 45 -5.17 3.68 2.12
CA ALA A 45 -4.25 2.57 2.03
C ALA A 45 -4.77 1.52 1.06
N LEU A 46 -3.85 0.89 0.37
CA LEU A 46 -4.15 -0.29 -0.44
C LEU A 46 -3.70 -1.50 0.33
N ARG A 47 -4.65 -2.41 0.56
CA ARG A 47 -4.35 -3.68 1.21
C ARG A 47 -3.98 -4.70 0.16
N ILE A 48 -2.84 -5.35 0.32
CA ILE A 48 -2.37 -6.38 -0.58
C ILE A 48 -1.88 -7.59 0.19
N ALA A 49 -1.92 -8.76 -0.47
CA ALA A 49 -1.41 -9.98 0.11
C ALA A 49 0.11 -9.93 0.24
N PRO A 50 0.69 -10.56 1.29
CA PRO A 50 2.13 -10.52 1.49
C PRO A 50 2.93 -10.99 0.27
N ARG A 51 2.46 -12.03 -0.40
CA ARG A 51 3.17 -12.58 -1.56
C ARG A 51 3.24 -11.61 -2.74
N ASP A 52 2.37 -10.60 -2.75
CA ASP A 52 2.28 -9.67 -3.87
C ASP A 52 3.08 -8.38 -3.64
N LEU A 53 3.66 -8.19 -2.46
CA LEU A 53 4.31 -6.92 -2.14
C LEU A 53 5.41 -6.55 -3.12
N ARG A 54 6.30 -7.48 -3.43
CA ARG A 54 7.43 -7.19 -4.31
C ARG A 54 6.95 -6.74 -5.69
N GLU A 55 6.05 -7.52 -6.29
CA GLU A 55 5.50 -7.17 -7.60
C GLU A 55 4.73 -5.87 -7.57
N ALA A 56 3.99 -5.64 -6.48
CA ALA A 56 3.25 -4.41 -6.33
C ALA A 56 4.18 -3.20 -6.31
N LEU A 57 5.25 -3.27 -5.52
CA LEU A 57 6.20 -2.14 -5.43
C LEU A 57 6.91 -1.91 -6.76
N LEU A 58 7.29 -2.98 -7.46
CA LEU A 58 7.91 -2.85 -8.78
C LEU A 58 6.95 -2.20 -9.77
N THR A 59 5.69 -2.63 -9.75
CA THR A 59 4.68 -2.07 -10.64
C THR A 59 4.46 -0.58 -10.36
N LEU A 60 4.30 -0.22 -9.09
CA LEU A 60 4.10 1.17 -8.71
C LEU A 60 5.33 2.02 -9.08
N HIS A 61 6.51 1.47 -8.90
CA HIS A 61 7.73 2.18 -9.26
C HIS A 61 7.78 2.46 -10.77
N ARG A 62 7.44 1.48 -11.59
CA ARG A 62 7.40 1.64 -13.05
C ARG A 62 6.39 2.70 -13.47
N GLU A 63 5.27 2.79 -12.75
CA GLU A 63 4.21 3.74 -13.05
C GLU A 63 4.44 5.10 -12.40
N LYS A 64 5.54 5.24 -11.67
CA LYS A 64 5.91 6.46 -10.95
C LYS A 64 4.85 6.87 -9.92
N LEU A 65 4.27 5.88 -9.26
CA LEU A 65 3.27 6.05 -8.21
C LEU A 65 3.89 5.65 -6.88
N ASN A 66 4.46 6.63 -6.19
CA ASN A 66 5.24 6.37 -4.98
C ASN A 66 4.37 6.27 -3.74
N PRO A 67 4.49 5.19 -2.95
CA PRO A 67 3.81 5.09 -1.67
C PRO A 67 4.36 6.14 -0.69
N VAL A 68 3.48 6.60 0.21
CA VAL A 68 3.92 7.47 1.30
C VAL A 68 4.62 6.64 2.38
N GLN A 69 4.00 5.54 2.76
CA GLN A 69 4.52 4.62 3.76
C GLN A 69 3.99 3.23 3.45
N ILE A 70 4.65 2.21 3.98
CA ILE A 70 4.24 0.82 3.85
C ILE A 70 4.23 0.19 5.23
N PHE A 71 3.14 -0.47 5.60
CA PHE A 71 3.00 -1.15 6.87
C PHE A 71 2.72 -2.62 6.68
N LEU A 72 3.30 -3.44 7.55
CA LEU A 72 2.96 -4.85 7.66
C LEU A 72 1.99 -5.03 8.81
N TYR A 73 0.85 -5.65 8.54
CA TYR A 73 -0.09 -6.04 9.57
C TYR A 73 0.15 -7.50 9.93
N GLN A 74 0.44 -7.74 11.20
CA GLN A 74 0.76 -9.07 11.67
C GLN A 74 0.38 -9.17 13.14
N ARG A 75 -0.39 -10.20 13.48
CA ARG A 75 -0.79 -10.48 14.86
C ARG A 75 -1.48 -9.29 15.55
N GLY A 76 -2.32 -8.59 14.81
CA GLY A 76 -3.07 -7.45 15.34
C GLY A 76 -2.28 -6.16 15.45
N LEU A 77 -1.05 -6.15 14.99
CA LEU A 77 -0.18 -4.98 15.07
C LEU A 77 0.29 -4.55 13.70
N TYR A 78 0.48 -3.23 13.54
CA TYR A 78 1.07 -2.66 12.34
C TYR A 78 2.51 -2.28 12.61
N ARG A 79 3.37 -2.58 11.65
CA ARG A 79 4.79 -2.22 11.74
C ARG A 79 5.20 -1.59 10.42
N GLU A 80 5.79 -0.41 10.49
CA GLU A 80 6.28 0.24 9.29
C GLU A 80 7.46 -0.52 8.72
N VAL A 81 7.45 -0.72 7.40
CA VAL A 81 8.55 -1.37 6.68
C VAL A 81 9.09 -0.41 5.64
N GLY A 82 10.33 -0.64 5.22
CA GLY A 82 10.97 0.24 4.27
C GLY A 82 10.36 0.16 2.87
N HIS A 83 10.64 1.16 2.06
CA HIS A 83 10.21 1.20 0.67
C HIS A 83 11.13 0.41 -0.24
N ASP A 84 12.32 0.11 0.24
CA ASP A 84 13.31 -0.58 -0.57
C ASP A 84 12.95 -2.04 -0.69
N LEU A 85 13.04 -2.55 -1.89
CA LEU A 85 12.79 -3.96 -2.13
C LEU A 85 13.96 -4.78 -1.61
N PRO A 86 13.66 -5.91 -0.99
CA PRO A 86 14.74 -6.80 -0.55
C PRO A 86 15.50 -7.38 -1.73
#